data_a310637d5c1244e190a98979b5d30250
#
_entry.id   a310637d5c1244e190a98979b5d30250
#
_cell.length_a   1.000
_cell.length_b   1.000
_cell.length_c   1.000
_cell.angle_alpha   90.00
_cell.angle_beta   90.00
_cell.angle_gamma   90.00
#
_symmetry.space_group_name_H-M   'P 1'
#
loop_
_entity.id
_entity.type
_entity.pdbx_description
1 polymer ?
#
loop_
_entity_poly.entity_id
_entity_poly.type
_entity_poly.pdbx_seq_one_letter_code
_entity_poly.pdbx_strand_id
1 'polypeptide(L)'
;MLFRSIAYIFYSGSGNLMDGDAETGLIFGIMAGTIYLIIAMAVTKMGSVMNNISTFFQGCGNMMDIVAIMVFAYALSNLLGSLGTADYLSGVLVKLINPAIFTAIAFLFTCVISFATGTSAGTIAIMMPILLPMALALNVHIPMIVGAVAGGAVFGDHSSPISDTTIMTCSSTDCDVVSHVKTQLPYSLCFAGGAIVLYLILGFIL
;
A
#
# COMPACT_ATOMS: atom_id res chain seq x y z
N MET A 1 -13.82 14.25 4.31
CA MET A 1 -12.39 14.02 4.62
C MET A 1 -11.50 14.54 3.49
N LEU A 2 -11.58 14.00 2.30
CA LEU A 2 -10.71 14.34 1.15
C LEU A 2 -10.59 15.85 0.89
N PHE A 3 -11.68 16.59 0.84
CA PHE A 3 -11.67 18.04 0.58
C PHE A 3 -10.88 18.86 1.61
N ARG A 4 -10.91 18.47 2.89
CA ARG A 4 -10.16 19.19 3.94
C ARG A 4 -8.68 18.87 3.90
N SER A 5 -8.32 17.62 3.61
CA SER A 5 -6.92 17.24 3.40
C SER A 5 -6.34 17.97 2.20
N ILE A 6 -7.05 17.98 1.06
CA ILE A 6 -6.64 18.70 -0.15
C ILE A 6 -6.52 20.21 0.11
N ALA A 7 -7.47 20.81 0.82
CA ALA A 7 -7.42 22.23 1.16
C ALA A 7 -6.20 22.58 2.03
N TYR A 8 -5.85 21.73 3.00
CA TYR A 8 -4.65 21.93 3.82
C TYR A 8 -3.36 21.76 3.01
N ILE A 9 -3.28 20.73 2.16
CA ILE A 9 -2.13 20.51 1.27
C ILE A 9 -1.94 21.72 0.34
N PHE A 10 -3.02 22.24 -0.23
CA PHE A 10 -3.00 23.43 -1.07
C PHE A 10 -2.56 24.67 -0.30
N TYR A 11 -3.02 24.84 0.93
CA TYR A 11 -2.62 25.95 1.79
C TYR A 11 -1.14 25.86 2.21
N SER A 12 -0.69 24.69 2.66
CA SER A 12 0.71 24.46 3.07
C SER A 12 1.72 24.57 1.92
N GLY A 13 1.28 24.21 0.70
CA GLY A 13 2.08 24.34 -0.53
C GLY A 13 1.97 25.72 -1.21
N SER A 14 1.45 26.76 -0.52
CA SER A 14 1.31 28.12 -1.06
C SER A 14 0.58 28.17 -2.42
N GLY A 15 -0.41 27.31 -2.60
CA GLY A 15 -1.21 27.20 -3.82
C GLY A 15 -0.74 26.12 -4.79
N ASN A 16 0.31 25.36 -4.47
CA ASN A 16 0.78 24.23 -5.25
C ASN A 16 0.60 22.93 -4.47
N LEU A 17 -0.18 21.99 -5.00
CA LEU A 17 -0.44 20.69 -4.33
C LEU A 17 0.82 19.81 -4.24
N MET A 18 1.78 19.97 -5.13
CA MET A 18 3.00 19.17 -5.16
C MET A 18 3.99 19.55 -4.05
N ASP A 19 3.96 20.81 -3.60
CA ASP A 19 4.85 21.33 -2.56
C ASP A 19 4.19 21.31 -1.17
N GLY A 20 2.94 20.83 -1.09
CA GLY A 20 2.16 20.77 0.15
C GLY A 20 2.53 19.59 1.03
N ASP A 21 2.40 19.78 2.35
CA ASP A 21 2.60 18.74 3.35
C ASP A 21 1.39 17.78 3.37
N ALA A 22 1.51 16.71 2.59
CA ALA A 22 0.47 15.70 2.43
C ALA A 22 0.26 14.88 3.71
N GLU A 23 1.32 14.60 4.48
CA GLU A 23 1.24 13.78 5.70
C GLU A 23 0.43 14.50 6.78
N THR A 24 0.79 15.73 7.06
CA THR A 24 0.05 16.58 8.01
C THR A 24 -1.39 16.84 7.54
N GLY A 25 -1.58 17.06 6.24
CA GLY A 25 -2.90 17.24 5.64
C GLY A 25 -3.83 16.03 5.82
N LEU A 26 -3.30 14.81 5.68
CA LEU A 26 -4.05 13.58 5.93
C LEU A 26 -4.42 13.43 7.40
N ILE A 27 -3.49 13.69 8.33
CA ILE A 27 -3.74 13.60 9.78
C ILE A 27 -4.87 14.57 10.18
N PHE A 28 -4.81 15.84 9.78
CA PHE A 28 -5.86 16.80 10.07
C PHE A 28 -7.19 16.44 9.41
N GLY A 29 -7.17 15.91 8.19
CA GLY A 29 -8.36 15.43 7.49
C GLY A 29 -9.06 14.28 8.23
N ILE A 30 -8.29 13.31 8.71
CA ILE A 30 -8.80 12.16 9.47
C ILE A 30 -9.36 12.62 10.83
N MET A 31 -8.60 13.43 11.58
CA MET A 31 -9.06 13.96 12.87
C MET A 31 -10.36 14.76 12.74
N ALA A 32 -10.39 15.71 11.81
CA ALA A 32 -11.59 16.53 11.58
C ALA A 32 -12.79 15.68 11.11
N GLY A 33 -12.56 14.66 10.30
CA GLY A 33 -13.61 13.73 9.87
C GLY A 33 -14.13 12.86 11.00
N THR A 34 -13.27 12.38 11.88
CA THR A 34 -13.67 11.61 13.07
C THR A 34 -14.48 12.44 14.04
N ILE A 35 -14.06 13.67 14.32
CA ILE A 35 -14.80 14.61 15.17
C ILE A 35 -16.17 14.91 14.55
N TYR A 36 -16.21 15.19 13.24
CA TYR A 36 -17.48 15.44 12.54
C TYR A 36 -18.42 14.24 12.64
N LEU A 37 -17.93 13.00 12.46
CA LEU A 37 -18.73 11.79 12.58
C LEU A 37 -19.31 11.64 14.00
N ILE A 38 -18.50 11.83 15.04
CA ILE A 38 -18.94 11.73 16.43
C ILE A 38 -20.06 12.76 16.71
N ILE A 39 -19.86 14.01 16.27
CA ILE A 39 -20.87 15.06 16.44
C ILE A 39 -22.16 14.74 15.65
N ALA A 40 -22.03 14.33 14.40
CA ALA A 40 -23.17 13.97 13.55
C ALA A 40 -23.99 12.83 14.16
N MET A 41 -23.33 11.77 14.64
CA MET A 41 -23.99 10.65 15.31
C MET A 41 -24.66 11.06 16.61
N ALA A 42 -24.07 11.96 17.38
CA ALA A 42 -24.67 12.50 18.60
C ALA A 42 -25.92 13.34 18.31
N VAL A 43 -25.88 14.19 17.28
CA VAL A 43 -27.02 15.07 16.88
C VAL A 43 -28.15 14.25 16.26
N THR A 44 -27.83 13.27 15.41
CA THR A 44 -28.85 12.42 14.76
C THR A 44 -29.38 11.32 15.68
N LYS A 45 -28.88 11.23 16.92
CA LYS A 45 -29.23 10.18 17.90
C LYS A 45 -29.03 8.75 17.33
N MET A 46 -28.09 8.55 16.44
CA MET A 46 -27.73 7.23 15.91
C MET A 46 -26.84 6.50 16.93
N GLY A 47 -27.48 5.75 17.81
CA GLY A 47 -26.82 5.00 18.88
C GLY A 47 -26.42 5.85 20.09
N SER A 48 -25.93 5.17 21.14
CA SER A 48 -25.34 5.82 22.32
C SER A 48 -23.96 6.35 22.01
N VAL A 49 -23.61 7.53 22.48
CA VAL A 49 -22.26 8.12 22.35
C VAL A 49 -21.18 7.16 22.86
N MET A 50 -21.45 6.48 23.98
CA MET A 50 -20.52 5.48 24.55
C MET A 50 -20.30 4.30 23.59
N ASN A 51 -21.36 3.86 22.91
CA ASN A 51 -21.26 2.75 21.95
C ASN A 51 -20.44 3.16 20.70
N ASN A 52 -20.63 4.39 20.22
CA ASN A 52 -19.88 4.93 19.08
C ASN A 52 -18.39 5.09 19.41
N ILE A 53 -18.05 5.52 20.63
CA ILE A 53 -16.68 5.60 21.13
C ILE A 53 -16.07 4.19 21.25
N SER A 54 -16.80 3.23 21.79
CA SER A 54 -16.36 1.83 21.87
C SER A 54 -16.06 1.25 20.50
N THR A 55 -16.94 1.48 19.52
CA THR A 55 -16.74 1.03 18.13
C THR A 55 -15.49 1.65 17.50
N PHE A 56 -15.23 2.94 17.78
CA PHE A 56 -14.02 3.61 17.32
C PHE A 56 -12.76 2.94 17.87
N PHE A 57 -12.71 2.66 19.20
CA PHE A 57 -11.57 1.97 19.80
C PHE A 57 -11.42 0.52 19.35
N GLN A 58 -12.50 -0.19 19.08
CA GLN A 58 -12.44 -1.51 18.45
C GLN A 58 -11.84 -1.44 17.05
N GLY A 59 -12.22 -0.45 16.25
CA GLY A 59 -11.61 -0.20 14.94
C GLY A 59 -10.11 0.08 15.03
N CYS A 60 -9.68 0.88 16.01
CA CYS A 60 -8.25 1.10 16.28
C CYS A 60 -7.55 -0.21 16.69
N GLY A 61 -8.18 -1.04 17.52
CA GLY A 61 -7.65 -2.34 17.93
C GLY A 61 -7.40 -3.27 16.73
N ASN A 62 -8.31 -3.30 15.78
CA ASN A 62 -8.19 -4.11 14.57
C ASN A 62 -7.03 -3.66 13.64
N MET A 63 -6.55 -2.42 13.79
CA MET A 63 -5.39 -1.90 13.04
C MET A 63 -4.05 -2.16 13.73
N MET A 64 -4.04 -2.69 14.96
CA MET A 64 -2.79 -2.87 15.73
C MET A 64 -1.83 -3.86 15.09
N ASP A 65 -2.33 -4.89 14.40
CA ASP A 65 -1.49 -5.85 13.68
C ASP A 65 -0.71 -5.17 12.56
N ILE A 66 -1.37 -4.28 11.80
CA ILE A 66 -0.73 -3.50 10.73
C ILE A 66 0.32 -2.55 11.31
N VAL A 67 0.02 -1.88 12.42
CA VAL A 67 0.97 -1.00 13.12
C VAL A 67 2.20 -1.79 13.58
N ALA A 68 2.01 -2.97 14.17
CA ALA A 68 3.10 -3.84 14.59
C ALA A 68 4.00 -4.25 13.41
N ILE A 69 3.40 -4.68 12.30
CA ILE A 69 4.13 -5.03 11.07
C ILE A 69 4.95 -3.82 10.58
N MET A 70 4.37 -2.62 10.55
CA MET A 70 5.09 -1.41 10.11
C MET A 70 6.27 -1.06 11.02
N VAL A 71 6.12 -1.20 12.33
CA VAL A 71 7.23 -0.98 13.30
C VAL A 71 8.38 -1.95 13.04
N PHE A 72 8.09 -3.24 12.87
CA PHE A 72 9.11 -4.24 12.56
C PHE A 72 9.73 -4.04 11.17
N ALA A 73 8.96 -3.63 10.17
CA ALA A 73 9.46 -3.30 8.85
C ALA A 73 10.43 -2.11 8.87
N TYR A 74 10.11 -1.09 9.68
CA TYR A 74 10.99 0.07 9.88
C TYR A 74 12.30 -0.33 10.58
N ALA A 75 12.21 -1.17 11.62
CA ALA A 75 13.38 -1.73 12.30
C ALA A 75 14.25 -2.56 11.34
N LEU A 76 13.63 -3.40 10.51
CA LEU A 76 14.32 -4.18 9.48
C LEU A 76 15.04 -3.29 8.48
N SER A 77 14.38 -2.24 7.97
CA SER A 77 14.98 -1.28 7.04
C SER A 77 16.24 -0.62 7.62
N ASN A 78 16.19 -0.19 8.88
CA ASN A 78 17.34 0.38 9.58
C ASN A 78 18.48 -0.63 9.76
N LEU A 79 18.16 -1.88 10.10
CA LEU A 79 19.15 -2.95 10.22
C LEU A 79 19.82 -3.26 8.89
N LEU A 80 19.05 -3.38 7.80
CA LEU A 80 19.59 -3.60 6.46
C LEU A 80 20.50 -2.46 6.00
N GLY A 81 20.13 -1.21 6.33
CA GLY A 81 20.97 -0.04 6.09
C GLY A 81 22.30 -0.09 6.86
N SER A 82 22.25 -0.42 8.15
CA SER A 82 23.45 -0.49 9.01
C SER A 82 24.39 -1.63 8.66
N LEU A 83 23.89 -2.71 8.07
CA LEU A 83 24.67 -3.86 7.58
C LEU A 83 25.33 -3.60 6.22
N GLY A 84 25.11 -2.43 5.59
CA GLY A 84 25.63 -2.16 4.25
C GLY A 84 25.04 -3.09 3.18
N THR A 85 23.79 -3.53 3.38
CA THR A 85 23.15 -4.50 2.49
C THR A 85 23.06 -3.98 1.05
N ALA A 86 22.88 -2.68 0.86
CA ALA A 86 22.84 -2.06 -0.47
C ALA A 86 24.18 -2.25 -1.22
N ASP A 87 25.31 -2.06 -0.55
CA ASP A 87 26.64 -2.23 -1.14
C ASP A 87 26.94 -3.70 -1.49
N TYR A 88 26.58 -4.62 -0.59
CA TYR A 88 26.73 -6.05 -0.85
C TYR A 88 25.83 -6.49 -2.02
N LEU A 89 24.58 -6.12 -2.02
CA LEU A 89 23.63 -6.46 -3.07
C LEU A 89 24.05 -5.86 -4.43
N SER A 90 24.60 -4.63 -4.46
CA SER A 90 25.10 -4.05 -5.70
C SER A 90 26.19 -4.89 -6.32
N GLY A 91 27.13 -5.39 -5.52
CA GLY A 91 28.23 -6.24 -6.00
C GLY A 91 27.79 -7.59 -6.57
N VAL A 92 26.67 -8.13 -6.08
CA VAL A 92 26.12 -9.43 -6.50
C VAL A 92 25.09 -9.28 -7.62
N LEU A 93 24.12 -8.36 -7.44
CA LEU A 93 22.95 -8.23 -8.33
C LEU A 93 23.30 -7.61 -9.69
N VAL A 94 24.22 -6.64 -9.73
CA VAL A 94 24.67 -6.03 -10.99
C VAL A 94 25.26 -7.06 -11.96
N LYS A 95 25.78 -8.17 -11.43
CA LYS A 95 26.31 -9.27 -12.25
C LYS A 95 25.23 -10.28 -12.68
N LEU A 96 24.10 -10.34 -11.99
CA LEU A 96 23.10 -11.39 -12.16
C LEU A 96 21.80 -10.91 -12.80
N ILE A 97 21.40 -9.67 -12.55
CA ILE A 97 20.09 -9.14 -12.95
C ILE A 97 20.28 -7.89 -13.82
N ASN A 98 19.67 -7.90 -14.99
CA ASN A 98 19.60 -6.69 -15.82
C ASN A 98 18.67 -5.67 -15.13
N PRO A 99 19.15 -4.44 -14.85
CA PRO A 99 18.35 -3.39 -14.24
C PRO A 99 17.02 -3.13 -14.95
N ALA A 100 16.99 -3.22 -16.27
CA ALA A 100 15.79 -3.03 -17.08
C ALA A 100 14.66 -4.02 -16.76
N ILE A 101 14.98 -5.22 -16.31
CA ILE A 101 13.99 -6.27 -16.02
C ILE A 101 13.62 -6.27 -14.53
N PHE A 102 14.44 -5.66 -13.68
CA PHE A 102 14.31 -5.72 -12.24
C PHE A 102 12.94 -5.22 -11.74
N THR A 103 12.44 -4.13 -12.29
CA THR A 103 11.13 -3.56 -11.89
C THR A 103 9.97 -4.52 -12.18
N ALA A 104 9.99 -5.18 -13.34
CA ALA A 104 8.96 -6.16 -13.70
C ALA A 104 9.00 -7.39 -12.79
N ILE A 105 10.21 -7.86 -12.43
CA ILE A 105 10.40 -8.96 -11.48
C ILE A 105 9.91 -8.54 -10.08
N ALA A 106 10.24 -7.33 -9.63
CA ALA A 106 9.81 -6.79 -8.35
C ALA A 106 8.27 -6.71 -8.26
N PHE A 107 7.62 -6.24 -9.33
CA PHE A 107 6.16 -6.22 -9.44
C PHE A 107 5.57 -7.63 -9.32
N LEU A 108 6.08 -8.59 -10.09
CA LEU A 108 5.61 -9.97 -10.09
C LEU A 108 5.76 -10.62 -8.71
N PHE A 109 6.93 -10.46 -8.07
CA PHE A 109 7.17 -10.96 -6.72
C PHE A 109 6.20 -10.35 -5.71
N THR A 110 5.96 -9.05 -5.80
CA THR A 110 5.01 -8.36 -4.92
C THR A 110 3.59 -8.85 -5.13
N CYS A 111 3.17 -9.10 -6.38
CA CYS A 111 1.86 -9.71 -6.68
C CYS A 111 1.69 -11.07 -6.00
N VAL A 112 2.70 -11.94 -6.08
CA VAL A 112 2.65 -13.27 -5.47
C VAL A 112 2.57 -13.20 -3.95
N ILE A 113 3.42 -12.38 -3.33
CA ILE A 113 3.43 -12.18 -1.87
C ILE A 113 2.09 -11.60 -1.40
N SER A 114 1.58 -10.58 -2.08
CA SER A 114 0.30 -9.94 -1.73
C SER A 114 -0.88 -10.89 -1.89
N PHE A 115 -0.89 -11.70 -2.95
CA PHE A 115 -1.91 -12.73 -3.15
C PHE A 115 -1.89 -13.77 -2.01
N ALA A 116 -0.69 -14.17 -1.56
CA ALA A 116 -0.52 -15.13 -0.48
C ALA A 116 -0.84 -14.56 0.91
N THR A 117 -0.60 -13.28 1.14
CA THR A 117 -0.85 -12.62 2.44
C THR A 117 -2.26 -12.04 2.54
N GLY A 118 -2.89 -11.71 1.41
CA GLY A 118 -4.22 -11.09 1.35
C GLY A 118 -4.26 -9.65 1.87
N THR A 119 -3.12 -8.94 1.93
CA THR A 119 -3.07 -7.56 2.42
C THR A 119 -2.11 -6.69 1.63
N SER A 120 -2.59 -5.54 1.16
CA SER A 120 -1.75 -4.57 0.45
C SER A 120 -0.79 -3.84 1.38
N ALA A 121 -1.27 -3.36 2.52
CA ALA A 121 -0.46 -2.59 3.46
C ALA A 121 0.69 -3.43 4.06
N GLY A 122 0.39 -4.66 4.50
CA GLY A 122 1.39 -5.60 5.01
C GLY A 122 2.43 -5.97 3.97
N THR A 123 2.00 -6.19 2.72
CA THR A 123 2.91 -6.50 1.61
C THR A 123 3.84 -5.34 1.29
N ILE A 124 3.33 -4.11 1.22
CA ILE A 124 4.15 -2.91 1.01
C ILE A 124 5.18 -2.78 2.14
N ALA A 125 4.76 -2.96 3.39
CA ALA A 125 5.64 -2.87 4.55
C ALA A 125 6.79 -3.89 4.52
N ILE A 126 6.55 -5.08 3.99
CA ILE A 126 7.57 -6.14 3.86
C ILE A 126 8.45 -5.92 2.63
N MET A 127 7.86 -5.62 1.48
CA MET A 127 8.57 -5.61 0.21
C MET A 127 9.36 -4.31 -0.02
N MET A 128 8.88 -3.17 0.49
CA MET A 128 9.56 -1.89 0.28
C MET A 128 10.96 -1.85 0.90
N PRO A 129 11.19 -2.26 2.17
CA PRO A 129 12.52 -2.31 2.76
C PRO A 129 13.49 -3.25 2.06
N ILE A 130 12.99 -4.24 1.33
CA ILE A 130 13.81 -5.22 0.60
C ILE A 130 14.15 -4.69 -0.80
N LEU A 131 13.13 -4.27 -1.55
CA LEU A 131 13.29 -3.94 -2.97
C LEU A 131 13.89 -2.54 -3.20
N LEU A 132 13.66 -1.59 -2.30
CA LEU A 132 14.17 -0.24 -2.45
C LEU A 132 15.72 -0.16 -2.38
N PRO A 133 16.40 -0.78 -1.40
CA PRO A 133 17.87 -0.86 -1.39
C PRO A 133 18.44 -1.57 -2.62
N MET A 134 17.76 -2.63 -3.10
CA MET A 134 18.18 -3.34 -4.31
C MET A 134 18.06 -2.46 -5.56
N ALA A 135 16.99 -1.67 -5.66
CA ALA A 135 16.79 -0.72 -6.76
C ALA A 135 17.85 0.38 -6.78
N LEU A 136 18.18 0.92 -5.58
CA LEU A 136 19.27 1.90 -5.44
C LEU A 136 20.61 1.31 -5.87
N ALA A 137 20.91 0.07 -5.48
CA ALA A 137 22.12 -0.65 -5.85
C ALA A 137 22.25 -0.89 -7.36
N LEU A 138 21.12 -1.12 -8.05
CA LEU A 138 21.05 -1.33 -9.49
C LEU A 138 20.90 -0.03 -10.30
N ASN A 139 20.84 1.15 -9.65
CA ASN A 139 20.54 2.45 -10.26
C ASN A 139 19.21 2.47 -11.04
N VAL A 140 18.22 1.72 -10.59
CA VAL A 140 16.87 1.70 -11.18
C VAL A 140 16.11 2.93 -10.71
N HIS A 141 15.25 3.46 -11.57
CA HIS A 141 14.43 4.64 -11.29
C HIS A 141 13.47 4.40 -10.12
N ILE A 142 13.70 5.06 -9.00
CA ILE A 142 13.00 4.82 -7.72
C ILE A 142 11.48 4.89 -7.82
N PRO A 143 10.86 5.91 -8.48
CA PRO A 143 9.41 5.96 -8.66
C PRO A 143 8.82 4.72 -9.33
N MET A 144 9.56 4.08 -10.24
CA MET A 144 9.10 2.83 -10.88
C MET A 144 9.00 1.68 -9.89
N ILE A 145 9.99 1.54 -8.99
CA ILE A 145 9.98 0.49 -7.97
C ILE A 145 8.85 0.73 -6.96
N VAL A 146 8.69 1.97 -6.52
CA VAL A 146 7.58 2.34 -5.62
C VAL A 146 6.23 2.00 -6.25
N GLY A 147 6.05 2.36 -7.53
CA GLY A 147 4.85 2.02 -8.30
C GLY A 147 4.66 0.51 -8.47
N ALA A 148 5.73 -0.24 -8.73
CA ALA A 148 5.69 -1.70 -8.89
C ALA A 148 5.29 -2.39 -7.58
N VAL A 149 5.86 -1.98 -6.44
CA VAL A 149 5.51 -2.52 -5.13
C VAL A 149 4.08 -2.17 -4.75
N ALA A 150 3.68 -0.92 -4.90
CA ALA A 150 2.32 -0.49 -4.59
C ALA A 150 1.28 -1.19 -5.48
N GLY A 151 1.51 -1.21 -6.80
CA GLY A 151 0.62 -1.86 -7.76
C GLY A 151 0.52 -3.37 -7.57
N GLY A 152 1.66 -4.05 -7.31
CA GLY A 152 1.68 -5.48 -7.04
C GLY A 152 0.99 -5.85 -5.72
N ALA A 153 1.14 -5.02 -4.70
CA ALA A 153 0.46 -5.20 -3.42
C ALA A 153 -1.07 -5.07 -3.56
N VAL A 154 -1.54 -4.06 -4.30
CA VAL A 154 -2.97 -3.87 -4.58
C VAL A 154 -3.53 -5.00 -5.44
N PHE A 155 -2.78 -5.49 -6.45
CA PHE A 155 -3.20 -6.64 -7.25
C PHE A 155 -3.53 -7.85 -6.38
N GLY A 156 -2.63 -8.22 -5.46
CA GLY A 156 -2.82 -9.39 -4.60
C GLY A 156 -3.98 -9.21 -3.63
N ASP A 157 -4.09 -8.05 -3.01
CA ASP A 157 -5.17 -7.71 -2.09
C ASP A 157 -6.55 -7.83 -2.77
N HIS A 158 -6.72 -7.31 -3.98
CA HIS A 158 -7.98 -7.40 -4.70
C HIS A 158 -8.26 -8.78 -5.31
N SER A 159 -7.26 -9.61 -5.50
CA SER A 159 -7.40 -10.91 -6.19
C SER A 159 -7.39 -12.09 -5.25
N SER A 160 -6.98 -11.90 -3.98
CA SER A 160 -6.84 -12.97 -2.99
C SER A 160 -8.17 -13.31 -2.33
N PRO A 161 -8.49 -14.63 -2.19
CA PRO A 161 -9.68 -15.07 -1.47
C PRO A 161 -9.59 -14.88 0.06
N ILE A 162 -8.40 -14.61 0.58
CA ILE A 162 -8.16 -14.37 2.01
C ILE A 162 -8.01 -12.89 2.36
N SER A 163 -8.20 -12.01 1.38
CA SER A 163 -8.10 -10.57 1.59
C SER A 163 -9.30 -10.02 2.36
N ASP A 164 -9.01 -9.16 3.34
CA ASP A 164 -10.02 -8.46 4.13
C ASP A 164 -10.95 -7.64 3.24
N THR A 165 -10.42 -6.97 2.23
CA THR A 165 -11.20 -6.15 1.30
C THR A 165 -12.14 -6.99 0.45
N THR A 166 -11.69 -8.15 -0.03
CA THR A 166 -12.51 -9.10 -0.78
C THR A 166 -13.60 -9.71 0.09
N ILE A 167 -13.27 -10.14 1.31
CA ILE A 167 -14.23 -10.71 2.27
C ILE A 167 -15.29 -9.68 2.66
N MET A 168 -14.90 -8.45 2.98
CA MET A 168 -15.84 -7.37 3.31
C MET A 168 -16.77 -7.03 2.15
N THR A 169 -16.25 -6.97 0.92
CA THR A 169 -17.05 -6.71 -0.27
C THR A 169 -18.06 -7.82 -0.50
N CYS A 170 -17.64 -9.08 -0.43
CA CYS A 170 -18.52 -10.23 -0.59
C CYS A 170 -19.59 -10.29 0.50
N SER A 171 -19.23 -10.03 1.76
CA SER A 171 -20.19 -9.97 2.87
C SER A 171 -21.23 -8.88 2.70
N SER A 172 -20.85 -7.73 2.14
CA SER A 172 -21.77 -6.61 1.92
C SER A 172 -22.71 -6.80 0.73
N THR A 173 -22.32 -7.63 -0.22
CA THR A 173 -23.09 -7.93 -1.46
C THR A 173 -23.77 -9.29 -1.46
N ASP A 174 -23.68 -10.03 -0.35
CA ASP A 174 -24.20 -11.41 -0.20
C ASP A 174 -23.69 -12.34 -1.31
N CYS A 175 -22.41 -12.22 -1.64
CA CYS A 175 -21.72 -12.99 -2.69
C CYS A 175 -20.74 -13.98 -2.06
N ASP A 176 -20.62 -15.16 -2.68
CA ASP A 176 -19.61 -16.13 -2.28
C ASP A 176 -18.19 -15.67 -2.70
N VAL A 177 -17.25 -15.64 -1.73
CA VAL A 177 -15.88 -15.16 -1.92
C VAL A 177 -15.16 -15.91 -3.04
N VAL A 178 -15.29 -17.23 -3.09
CA VAL A 178 -14.62 -18.06 -4.10
C VAL A 178 -15.14 -17.78 -5.50
N SER A 179 -16.46 -17.61 -5.62
CA SER A 179 -17.12 -17.26 -6.89
C SER A 179 -16.71 -15.87 -7.36
N HIS A 180 -16.62 -14.90 -6.44
CA HIS A 180 -16.15 -13.57 -6.75
C HIS A 180 -14.71 -13.59 -7.28
N VAL A 181 -13.79 -14.24 -6.57
CA VAL A 181 -12.39 -14.35 -6.97
C VAL A 181 -12.22 -15.04 -8.32
N LYS A 182 -12.98 -16.12 -8.58
CA LYS A 182 -12.94 -16.81 -9.88
C LYS A 182 -13.32 -15.91 -11.05
N THR A 183 -14.23 -14.97 -10.85
CA THR A 183 -14.65 -14.04 -11.90
C THR A 183 -13.72 -12.83 -12.01
N GLN A 184 -13.14 -12.37 -10.91
CA GLN A 184 -12.25 -11.19 -10.87
C GLN A 184 -10.83 -11.52 -11.33
N LEU A 185 -10.30 -12.69 -10.95
CA LEU A 185 -8.90 -13.06 -11.18
C LEU A 185 -8.46 -12.98 -12.65
N PRO A 186 -9.24 -13.44 -13.65
CA PRO A 186 -8.86 -13.29 -15.06
C PRO A 186 -8.64 -11.84 -15.50
N TYR A 187 -9.50 -10.93 -15.05
CA TYR A 187 -9.35 -9.50 -15.36
C TYR A 187 -8.12 -8.92 -14.69
N SER A 188 -7.91 -9.22 -13.40
CA SER A 188 -6.73 -8.77 -12.66
C SER A 188 -5.43 -9.28 -13.30
N LEU A 189 -5.41 -10.53 -13.76
CA LEU A 189 -4.24 -11.10 -14.47
C LEU A 189 -3.98 -10.41 -15.81
N CYS A 190 -5.02 -10.04 -16.57
CA CYS A 190 -4.85 -9.27 -17.80
C CYS A 190 -4.20 -7.91 -17.53
N PHE A 191 -4.67 -7.19 -16.48
CA PHE A 191 -4.08 -5.91 -16.10
C PHE A 191 -2.66 -6.06 -15.55
N ALA A 192 -2.40 -7.09 -14.75
CA ALA A 192 -1.06 -7.39 -14.25
C ALA A 192 -0.10 -7.73 -15.40
N GLY A 193 -0.55 -8.51 -16.39
CA GLY A 193 0.22 -8.79 -17.59
C GLY A 193 0.56 -7.52 -18.38
N GLY A 194 -0.41 -6.62 -18.56
CA GLY A 194 -0.20 -5.31 -19.15
C GLY A 194 0.81 -4.46 -18.37
N ALA A 195 0.70 -4.45 -17.04
CA ALA A 195 1.65 -3.74 -16.17
C ALA A 195 3.08 -4.30 -16.28
N ILE A 196 3.25 -5.63 -16.34
CA ILE A 196 4.56 -6.26 -16.53
C ILE A 196 5.18 -5.78 -17.86
N VAL A 197 4.42 -5.82 -18.95
CA VAL A 197 4.90 -5.35 -20.26
C VAL A 197 5.30 -3.87 -20.19
N LEU A 198 4.52 -3.05 -19.51
CA LEU A 198 4.78 -1.62 -19.33
C LEU A 198 6.05 -1.38 -18.51
N TYR A 199 6.26 -2.11 -17.42
CA TYR A 199 7.48 -2.05 -16.61
C TYR A 199 8.71 -2.53 -17.38
N LEU A 200 8.57 -3.54 -18.25
CA LEU A 200 9.65 -3.97 -19.13
C LEU A 200 10.02 -2.87 -20.13
N ILE A 201 9.03 -2.29 -20.82
CA ILE A 201 9.26 -1.20 -21.79
C ILE A 201 9.94 -0.01 -21.10
N LEU A 202 9.39 0.44 -19.97
CA LEU A 202 9.95 1.58 -19.22
C LEU A 202 11.35 1.28 -18.68
N GLY A 203 11.62 0.04 -18.26
CA GLY A 203 12.92 -0.36 -17.76
C GLY A 203 14.02 -0.37 -18.85
N PHE A 204 13.67 -0.48 -20.13
CA PHE A 204 14.61 -0.33 -21.25
C PHE A 204 14.77 1.11 -21.75
N ILE A 205 13.81 2.00 -21.39
CA ILE A 205 13.83 3.42 -21.84
C ILE A 205 14.49 4.31 -20.80
N LEU A 206 14.27 4.05 -19.52
CA LEU A 206 14.77 4.82 -18.38
C LEU A 206 15.99 4.20 -17.75
#